data_24315f51784338331a9961df91a0c427
#
_entry.id   24315f51784338331a9961df91a0c427
#
_cell.length_a   1.000
_cell.length_b   1.000
_cell.length_c   1.000
_cell.angle_alpha   90.00
_cell.angle_beta   90.00
_cell.angle_gamma   90.00
#
_symmetry.space_group_name_H-M   'P 1'
#
loop_
_entity.id
_entity.type
_entity.pdbx_description
1 polymer ?
#
loop_
_entity_poly.entity_id
_entity_poly.type
_entity_poly.pdbx_seq_one_letter_code
_entity_poly.pdbx_strand_id
1 'polypeptide(L)'
;MNISKQTLERALDSASFPVVAALLVHFTGDISILDKLPKPNQAILGETQGFLADKDKEIIKEIALKEINRFFSNSKADEIYIPSNTELNKMMNFIVGEEVSTDYIPMMLNDLNIATHPFKPNFIKATSNLEVLIIGAGMSGILAAIKLAEIGVQYKIYEKNNDLGGTWYENQYPGSRVDIANHFYSYSFEENHQWTEHFSRQPELLDYFKNCFHKYDIHKHTYFETQVTDMKFDELTQEWSVDSICHGRENKERIGIVISCVGQLNQPKIPQIKGLEHFQGDMFHSSQWPHFDAISGKKVAVVGSGASAFQIVPSIAKFSKELTIFQRSPPWMFPNPQYHEEVDDRKKWLLENLPFYSRWYRFLLFYPGSDQLLDSLFIDPTWKARSDSINEANDAMRELFTSAMLEQISDQSLVEKVIPDYPPFGKRMLQDNGAWLEALHLPNVTLLSKEVECMSSKGVVSSGKELEFDTIIFATGFKAQNFFYPINIDGGSGSFEKIYRDSPSSYLGITFSSLPNFFAMYGPGTNLAHAGSIIFNSECQINYICSAIKYMLSNDLKVMRVKPEIEKQYQDRFDMRHEKMVWQHSKVSSWYQNSKGKVVTTSPWRLIEYWNWTNNFNQDDYEF
;
A
#
# COMPACT_ATOMS: atom_id res chain seq x y z
N MET A 1 -21.35 25.67 13.32
CA MET A 1 -22.08 24.54 12.69
C MET A 1 -23.26 24.17 13.60
N ASN A 2 -24.50 24.15 13.12
CA ASN A 2 -25.65 23.77 13.96
C ASN A 2 -25.97 22.29 13.69
N ILE A 3 -25.47 21.41 14.52
CA ILE A 3 -25.71 19.96 14.41
C ILE A 3 -27.03 19.66 15.14
N SER A 4 -28.02 19.05 14.45
CA SER A 4 -29.23 18.64 15.11
C SER A 4 -28.95 17.44 16.03
N LYS A 5 -29.52 17.45 17.24
CA LYS A 5 -29.38 16.35 18.19
C LYS A 5 -29.78 15.01 17.57
N GLN A 6 -30.87 14.99 16.80
CA GLN A 6 -31.36 13.78 16.14
C GLN A 6 -30.42 13.24 15.07
N THR A 7 -29.77 14.13 14.30
CA THR A 7 -28.76 13.72 13.30
C THR A 7 -27.53 13.11 13.98
N LEU A 8 -27.04 13.76 15.05
CA LEU A 8 -25.89 13.25 15.81
C LEU A 8 -26.20 11.89 16.46
N GLU A 9 -27.37 11.76 17.08
CA GLU A 9 -27.81 10.50 17.72
C GLU A 9 -27.81 9.33 16.73
N ARG A 10 -28.38 9.56 15.54
CA ARG A 10 -28.40 8.55 14.47
C ARG A 10 -27.00 8.26 13.91
N ALA A 11 -26.16 9.28 13.76
CA ALA A 11 -24.82 9.11 13.25
C ALA A 11 -23.94 8.28 14.20
N LEU A 12 -24.08 8.48 15.52
CA LEU A 12 -23.34 7.73 16.52
C LEU A 12 -23.61 6.22 16.50
N ASP A 13 -24.72 5.74 15.91
CA ASP A 13 -25.00 4.31 15.74
C ASP A 13 -23.96 3.60 14.85
N SER A 14 -23.29 4.33 13.94
CA SER A 14 -22.24 3.80 13.06
C SER A 14 -20.83 4.27 13.44
N ALA A 15 -20.69 4.86 14.63
CA ALA A 15 -19.41 5.39 15.10
C ALA A 15 -18.44 4.28 15.50
N SER A 16 -17.14 4.56 15.41
CA SER A 16 -16.11 3.85 16.15
C SER A 16 -16.04 4.43 17.54
N PHE A 17 -16.45 3.65 18.55
CA PHE A 17 -16.55 4.14 19.93
C PHE A 17 -15.21 4.47 20.58
N PRO A 18 -14.10 3.74 20.31
CA PRO A 18 -12.77 4.18 20.74
C PRO A 18 -12.39 5.56 20.21
N VAL A 19 -12.74 5.86 18.96
CA VAL A 19 -12.52 7.17 18.33
C VAL A 19 -13.40 8.23 18.97
N VAL A 20 -14.68 7.94 19.20
CA VAL A 20 -15.61 8.86 19.88
C VAL A 20 -15.09 9.23 21.27
N ALA A 21 -14.56 8.27 22.03
CA ALA A 21 -14.00 8.54 23.35
C ALA A 21 -12.83 9.54 23.29
N ALA A 22 -11.93 9.42 22.30
CA ALA A 22 -10.87 10.39 22.09
C ALA A 22 -11.40 11.79 21.73
N LEU A 23 -12.46 11.88 20.93
CA LEU A 23 -13.10 13.15 20.61
C LEU A 23 -13.68 13.87 21.84
N LEU A 24 -14.16 13.11 22.83
CA LEU A 24 -14.68 13.71 24.06
C LEU A 24 -13.63 14.50 24.80
N VAL A 25 -12.35 14.11 24.73
CA VAL A 25 -11.23 14.89 25.29
C VAL A 25 -11.11 16.24 24.58
N HIS A 26 -11.18 16.25 23.24
CA HIS A 26 -11.13 17.49 22.47
C HIS A 26 -12.32 18.44 22.76
N PHE A 27 -13.52 17.87 22.99
CA PHE A 27 -14.73 18.68 23.21
C PHE A 27 -14.90 19.13 24.65
N THR A 28 -14.36 18.41 25.63
CA THR A 28 -14.52 18.74 27.06
C THR A 28 -13.30 19.40 27.67
N GLY A 29 -12.10 19.21 27.11
CA GLY A 29 -10.83 19.59 27.74
C GLY A 29 -10.49 18.73 28.97
N ASP A 30 -11.16 17.60 29.19
CA ASP A 30 -10.99 16.75 30.37
C ASP A 30 -10.47 15.36 29.96
N ILE A 31 -9.15 15.12 30.10
CA ILE A 31 -8.55 13.81 29.83
C ILE A 31 -9.03 12.72 30.80
N SER A 32 -9.52 13.10 32.00
CA SER A 32 -10.03 12.13 32.99
C SER A 32 -11.33 11.45 32.54
N ILE A 33 -11.96 11.97 31.50
CA ILE A 33 -13.15 11.34 30.92
C ILE A 33 -12.85 9.91 30.44
N LEU A 34 -11.64 9.66 29.90
CA LEU A 34 -11.23 8.34 29.45
C LEU A 34 -11.16 7.32 30.59
N ASP A 35 -10.90 7.76 31.83
CA ASP A 35 -10.84 6.87 33.00
C ASP A 35 -12.25 6.42 33.45
N LYS A 36 -13.30 7.14 33.03
CA LYS A 36 -14.70 6.90 33.37
C LYS A 36 -15.44 6.09 32.32
N LEU A 37 -14.85 5.94 31.13
CA LEU A 37 -15.43 5.20 30.01
C LEU A 37 -15.02 3.73 30.03
N PRO A 38 -15.88 2.83 29.50
CA PRO A 38 -15.50 1.45 29.21
C PRO A 38 -14.25 1.43 28.32
N LYS A 39 -13.27 0.59 28.70
CA LYS A 39 -12.00 0.52 27.98
C LYS A 39 -12.08 -0.46 26.83
N PRO A 40 -11.63 -0.08 25.61
CA PRO A 40 -11.44 -1.01 24.51
C PRO A 40 -10.44 -2.11 24.87
N ASN A 41 -10.60 -3.29 24.29
CA ASN A 41 -9.55 -4.30 24.24
C ASN A 41 -8.54 -3.92 23.15
N GLN A 42 -7.43 -4.65 23.12
CA GLN A 42 -6.39 -4.47 22.10
C GLN A 42 -7.00 -4.54 20.70
N ALA A 43 -6.80 -3.49 19.93
CA ALA A 43 -7.28 -3.41 18.56
C ALA A 43 -6.54 -4.42 17.66
N ILE A 44 -7.25 -4.99 16.71
CA ILE A 44 -6.66 -5.82 15.65
C ILE A 44 -7.09 -5.28 14.28
N LEU A 45 -6.35 -5.67 13.26
CA LEU A 45 -6.67 -5.28 11.88
C LEU A 45 -8.13 -5.66 11.53
N GLY A 46 -8.89 -4.73 10.97
CA GLY A 46 -10.29 -4.93 10.57
C GLY A 46 -11.32 -4.74 11.69
N GLU A 47 -10.88 -4.64 12.96
CA GLU A 47 -11.76 -4.35 14.10
C GLU A 47 -11.65 -2.87 14.49
N THR A 48 -12.78 -2.16 14.55
CA THR A 48 -12.82 -0.70 14.80
C THR A 48 -13.70 -0.31 15.99
N GLN A 49 -14.23 -1.29 16.74
CA GLN A 49 -15.12 -1.07 17.87
C GLN A 49 -14.48 -1.34 19.23
N GLY A 50 -13.20 -1.78 19.27
CA GLY A 50 -12.47 -2.10 20.48
C GLY A 50 -13.05 -3.29 21.24
N PHE A 51 -13.76 -4.20 20.55
CA PHE A 51 -14.47 -5.34 21.14
C PHE A 51 -15.38 -4.94 22.32
N LEU A 52 -15.90 -3.71 22.30
CA LEU A 52 -16.81 -3.23 23.33
C LEU A 52 -18.16 -3.95 23.26
N ALA A 53 -18.69 -4.36 24.42
CA ALA A 53 -20.04 -4.89 24.49
C ALA A 53 -21.09 -3.79 24.19
N ASP A 54 -22.26 -4.17 23.71
CA ASP A 54 -23.29 -3.18 23.30
C ASP A 54 -23.69 -2.24 24.44
N LYS A 55 -23.80 -2.74 25.68
CA LYS A 55 -24.02 -1.91 26.88
C LYS A 55 -22.93 -0.84 27.09
N ASP A 56 -21.68 -1.16 26.75
CA ASP A 56 -20.54 -0.27 26.93
C ASP A 56 -20.51 0.78 25.82
N LYS A 57 -20.91 0.40 24.60
CA LYS A 57 -21.12 1.32 23.48
C LYS A 57 -22.21 2.34 23.78
N GLU A 58 -23.34 1.90 24.37
CA GLU A 58 -24.43 2.81 24.76
C GLU A 58 -23.98 3.81 25.83
N ILE A 59 -23.17 3.41 26.80
CA ILE A 59 -22.61 4.34 27.80
C ILE A 59 -21.79 5.43 27.12
N ILE A 60 -20.89 5.06 26.20
CA ILE A 60 -20.06 6.03 25.47
C ILE A 60 -20.95 6.93 24.60
N LYS A 61 -21.96 6.36 23.93
CA LYS A 61 -22.89 7.08 23.06
C LYS A 61 -23.69 8.14 23.83
N GLU A 62 -24.25 7.80 25.02
CA GLU A 62 -25.00 8.74 25.85
C GLU A 62 -24.12 9.93 26.28
N ILE A 63 -22.90 9.66 26.73
CA ILE A 63 -21.96 10.71 27.14
C ILE A 63 -21.57 11.56 25.94
N ALA A 64 -21.27 10.93 24.80
CA ALA A 64 -20.93 11.62 23.56
C ALA A 64 -22.06 12.54 23.07
N LEU A 65 -23.30 12.02 23.07
CA LEU A 65 -24.47 12.81 22.68
C LEU A 65 -24.63 14.05 23.53
N LYS A 66 -24.44 13.93 24.84
CA LYS A 66 -24.52 15.04 25.79
C LYS A 66 -23.40 16.07 25.55
N GLU A 67 -22.15 15.63 25.55
CA GLU A 67 -20.99 16.54 25.54
C GLU A 67 -20.76 17.18 24.16
N ILE A 68 -20.99 16.45 23.06
CA ILE A 68 -20.90 16.99 21.69
C ILE A 68 -22.01 18.04 21.47
N ASN A 69 -23.27 17.75 21.86
CA ASN A 69 -24.33 18.74 21.77
C ASN A 69 -24.02 19.99 22.61
N ARG A 70 -23.47 19.82 23.82
CA ARG A 70 -23.06 20.92 24.69
C ARG A 70 -21.98 21.78 24.01
N PHE A 71 -20.99 21.15 23.41
CA PHE A 71 -19.91 21.84 22.70
C PHE A 71 -20.45 22.71 21.56
N PHE A 72 -21.25 22.12 20.66
CA PHE A 72 -21.80 22.86 19.52
C PHE A 72 -22.87 23.90 19.89
N SER A 73 -23.56 23.75 21.03
CA SER A 73 -24.56 24.71 21.50
C SER A 73 -23.95 25.96 22.15
N ASN A 74 -22.74 25.88 22.69
CA ASN A 74 -22.12 26.94 23.48
C ASN A 74 -21.39 28.01 22.66
N SER A 75 -21.58 28.10 21.34
CA SER A 75 -21.00 29.14 20.43
C SER A 75 -19.47 29.30 20.49
N LYS A 76 -18.75 28.45 21.23
CA LYS A 76 -17.28 28.43 21.36
C LYS A 76 -16.64 27.36 20.49
N ALA A 77 -17.27 27.04 19.36
CA ALA A 77 -16.77 26.04 18.42
C ALA A 77 -15.35 26.38 17.85
N ASP A 78 -14.86 27.58 18.10
CA ASP A 78 -13.53 28.01 17.68
C ASP A 78 -12.41 27.62 18.68
N GLU A 79 -12.74 27.05 19.84
CA GLU A 79 -11.78 26.65 20.87
C GLU A 79 -11.84 25.14 21.15
N ILE A 80 -11.53 24.33 20.13
CA ILE A 80 -11.35 22.88 20.35
C ILE A 80 -10.09 22.69 21.19
N TYR A 81 -10.22 21.89 22.28
CA TYR A 81 -9.08 21.59 23.15
C TYR A 81 -7.98 20.83 22.41
N ILE A 82 -6.76 21.30 22.55
CA ILE A 82 -5.57 20.67 22.01
C ILE A 82 -4.84 19.95 23.16
N PRO A 83 -4.76 18.62 23.13
CA PRO A 83 -4.12 17.83 24.17
C PRO A 83 -2.61 18.10 24.26
N SER A 84 -2.05 18.02 25.46
CA SER A 84 -0.62 17.91 25.66
C SER A 84 -0.07 16.57 25.12
N ASN A 85 1.24 16.47 24.95
CA ASN A 85 1.89 15.23 24.49
C ASN A 85 1.54 14.01 25.34
N THR A 86 1.46 14.17 26.65
CA THR A 86 1.09 13.09 27.58
C THR A 86 -0.36 12.68 27.41
N GLU A 87 -1.26 13.64 27.25
CA GLU A 87 -2.68 13.38 27.00
C GLU A 87 -2.89 12.74 25.64
N LEU A 88 -2.18 13.21 24.60
CA LEU A 88 -2.22 12.62 23.27
C LEU A 88 -1.80 11.15 23.29
N ASN A 89 -0.73 10.81 24.02
CA ASN A 89 -0.32 9.43 24.19
C ASN A 89 -1.40 8.60 24.92
N LYS A 90 -2.02 9.14 25.98
CA LYS A 90 -3.12 8.46 26.69
C LYS A 90 -4.34 8.23 25.77
N MET A 91 -4.64 9.19 24.86
CA MET A 91 -5.71 9.03 23.86
C MET A 91 -5.38 7.92 22.85
N MET A 92 -4.14 7.88 22.34
CA MET A 92 -3.69 6.79 21.44
C MET A 92 -3.81 5.44 22.13
N ASN A 93 -3.30 5.31 23.37
CA ASN A 93 -3.40 4.08 24.15
C ASN A 93 -4.85 3.62 24.35
N PHE A 94 -5.76 4.57 24.62
CA PHE A 94 -7.18 4.27 24.78
C PHE A 94 -7.79 3.72 23.48
N ILE A 95 -7.50 4.37 22.34
CA ILE A 95 -8.07 4.00 21.03
C ILE A 95 -7.70 2.57 20.66
N VAL A 96 -6.43 2.18 20.87
CA VAL A 96 -5.94 0.86 20.43
C VAL A 96 -5.94 -0.19 21.55
N GLY A 97 -6.31 0.19 22.78
CA GLY A 97 -6.41 -0.73 23.92
C GLY A 97 -5.09 -1.29 24.42
N GLU A 98 -3.96 -0.66 24.06
CA GLU A 98 -2.62 -1.04 24.50
C GLU A 98 -1.69 0.17 24.63
N GLU A 99 -0.47 -0.03 25.15
CA GLU A 99 0.53 1.02 25.29
C GLU A 99 1.19 1.32 23.93
N VAL A 100 1.04 2.55 23.46
CA VAL A 100 1.66 3.07 22.24
C VAL A 100 2.93 3.84 22.59
N SER A 101 4.03 3.58 21.87
CA SER A 101 5.28 4.32 22.06
C SER A 101 5.09 5.82 21.87
N THR A 102 5.76 6.62 22.70
CA THR A 102 5.77 8.08 22.55
C THR A 102 6.39 8.57 21.25
N ASP A 103 7.07 7.71 20.49
CA ASP A 103 7.61 8.01 19.16
C ASP A 103 6.53 8.40 18.15
N TYR A 104 5.26 8.00 18.39
CA TYR A 104 4.12 8.36 17.54
C TYR A 104 3.60 9.77 17.76
N ILE A 105 3.96 10.43 18.87
CA ILE A 105 3.43 11.77 19.19
C ILE A 105 3.69 12.79 18.09
N PRO A 106 4.92 12.95 17.54
CA PRO A 106 5.18 13.90 16.47
C PRO A 106 4.34 13.63 15.20
N MET A 107 4.16 12.36 14.84
CA MET A 107 3.35 11.96 13.70
C MET A 107 1.86 12.32 13.94
N MET A 108 1.33 12.04 15.12
CA MET A 108 -0.07 12.37 15.44
C MET A 108 -0.33 13.87 15.50
N LEU A 109 0.61 14.65 16.04
CA LEU A 109 0.52 16.12 16.02
C LEU A 109 0.46 16.65 14.59
N ASN A 110 1.22 16.02 13.69
CA ASN A 110 1.19 16.34 12.27
C ASN A 110 -0.15 15.95 11.63
N ASP A 111 -0.63 14.73 11.84
CA ASP A 111 -1.89 14.23 11.29
C ASP A 111 -3.11 15.04 11.79
N LEU A 112 -3.10 15.47 13.04
CA LEU A 112 -4.13 16.33 13.61
C LEU A 112 -4.03 17.79 13.15
N ASN A 113 -3.01 18.18 12.36
CA ASN A 113 -2.71 19.56 11.98
C ASN A 113 -2.51 20.52 13.18
N ILE A 114 -2.07 20.00 14.33
CA ILE A 114 -1.84 20.75 15.56
C ILE A 114 -0.41 21.31 15.59
N ALA A 115 0.56 20.57 15.08
CA ALA A 115 1.93 21.05 14.97
C ALA A 115 2.02 22.15 13.91
N THR A 116 2.79 23.20 14.20
CA THR A 116 3.31 24.05 13.14
C THR A 116 4.21 23.17 12.28
N HIS A 117 3.73 22.77 11.15
CA HIS A 117 4.41 21.89 10.21
C HIS A 117 5.83 22.42 9.98
N PRO A 118 6.91 21.65 10.22
CA PRO A 118 8.24 22.03 9.76
C PRO A 118 8.28 22.17 8.24
N PHE A 119 7.29 21.63 7.55
CA PHE A 119 7.03 21.69 6.11
C PHE A 119 5.91 22.66 5.70
N LYS A 120 5.59 23.71 6.49
CA LYS A 120 4.89 24.83 5.83
C LYS A 120 5.80 25.28 4.71
N PRO A 121 5.34 25.22 3.45
CA PRO A 121 6.18 25.54 2.31
C PRO A 121 6.59 26.99 2.42
N ASN A 122 7.81 27.26 2.90
CA ASN A 122 8.44 28.53 2.59
C ASN A 122 8.68 28.48 1.09
N PHE A 123 7.90 29.24 0.36
CA PHE A 123 8.03 29.41 -1.08
C PHE A 123 9.50 29.72 -1.38
N ILE A 124 10.18 28.82 -2.06
CA ILE A 124 11.54 29.12 -2.52
C ILE A 124 11.38 30.00 -3.73
N LYS A 125 11.87 31.23 -3.65
CA LYS A 125 12.04 32.03 -4.84
C LYS A 125 13.15 31.37 -5.65
N ALA A 126 12.75 30.46 -6.56
CA ALA A 126 13.70 29.72 -7.36
C ALA A 126 14.60 30.69 -8.11
N THR A 127 15.86 30.74 -7.72
CA THR A 127 16.90 31.50 -8.43
C THR A 127 17.58 30.65 -9.50
N SER A 128 17.33 29.33 -9.48
CA SER A 128 17.86 28.36 -10.44
C SER A 128 16.76 27.81 -11.37
N ASN A 129 17.10 27.57 -12.64
CA ASN A 129 16.24 26.90 -13.65
C ASN A 129 16.27 25.36 -13.48
N LEU A 130 16.31 24.85 -12.27
CA LEU A 130 16.36 23.42 -12.01
C LEU A 130 14.96 22.82 -12.29
N GLU A 131 14.85 22.10 -13.40
CA GLU A 131 13.61 21.41 -13.78
C GLU A 131 13.62 19.98 -13.25
N VAL A 132 12.49 19.52 -12.74
CA VAL A 132 12.29 18.16 -12.24
C VAL A 132 11.46 17.34 -13.23
N LEU A 133 11.97 16.19 -13.65
CA LEU A 133 11.21 15.21 -14.39
C LEU A 133 10.66 14.16 -13.42
N ILE A 134 9.34 13.99 -13.41
CA ILE A 134 8.64 12.89 -12.76
C ILE A 134 8.34 11.82 -13.82
N ILE A 135 8.68 10.56 -13.57
CA ILE A 135 8.41 9.46 -14.49
C ILE A 135 7.26 8.63 -13.92
N GLY A 136 6.10 8.67 -14.58
CA GLY A 136 4.87 7.96 -14.21
C GLY A 136 3.83 8.86 -13.54
N ALA A 137 2.58 8.78 -14.02
CA ALA A 137 1.40 9.50 -13.51
C ALA A 137 0.48 8.59 -12.66
N GLY A 138 1.05 7.63 -11.95
CA GLY A 138 0.36 6.86 -10.92
C GLY A 138 0.22 7.67 -9.62
N MET A 139 -0.28 7.03 -8.56
CA MET A 139 -0.47 7.60 -7.23
C MET A 139 0.77 8.38 -6.74
N SER A 140 1.97 7.81 -6.85
CA SER A 140 3.21 8.46 -6.39
C SER A 140 3.60 9.67 -7.25
N GLY A 141 3.39 9.62 -8.57
CA GLY A 141 3.69 10.76 -9.46
C GLY A 141 2.75 11.93 -9.26
N ILE A 142 1.46 11.67 -9.05
CA ILE A 142 0.47 12.69 -8.70
C ILE A 142 0.85 13.35 -7.36
N LEU A 143 1.20 12.56 -6.36
CA LEU A 143 1.66 13.05 -5.05
C LEU A 143 2.93 13.91 -5.17
N ALA A 144 3.91 13.45 -5.94
CA ALA A 144 5.15 14.19 -6.18
C ALA A 144 4.88 15.56 -6.83
N ALA A 145 4.01 15.60 -7.84
CA ALA A 145 3.61 16.82 -8.51
C ALA A 145 2.96 17.84 -7.55
N ILE A 146 2.01 17.38 -6.71
CA ILE A 146 1.36 18.23 -5.71
C ILE A 146 2.40 18.84 -4.77
N LYS A 147 3.30 18.01 -4.22
CA LYS A 147 4.27 18.45 -3.22
C LYS A 147 5.37 19.35 -3.80
N LEU A 148 5.79 19.11 -5.04
CA LEU A 148 6.72 20.02 -5.73
C LEU A 148 6.06 21.37 -6.02
N ALA A 149 4.80 21.39 -6.47
CA ALA A 149 4.05 22.63 -6.66
C ALA A 149 3.89 23.44 -5.37
N GLU A 150 3.62 22.75 -4.23
CA GLU A 150 3.52 23.40 -2.90
C GLU A 150 4.81 24.14 -2.51
N ILE A 151 5.97 23.66 -2.92
CA ILE A 151 7.27 24.29 -2.65
C ILE A 151 7.76 25.21 -3.78
N GLY A 152 6.98 25.38 -4.84
CA GLY A 152 7.28 26.29 -5.96
C GLY A 152 8.31 25.74 -6.96
N VAL A 153 8.55 24.44 -6.99
CA VAL A 153 9.49 23.78 -7.92
C VAL A 153 8.78 23.45 -9.24
N GLN A 154 9.41 23.81 -10.36
CA GLN A 154 8.89 23.48 -11.69
C GLN A 154 9.12 21.99 -12.00
N TYR A 155 8.10 21.35 -12.54
CA TYR A 155 8.16 19.92 -12.90
C TYR A 155 7.42 19.63 -14.18
N LYS A 156 7.72 18.47 -14.78
CA LYS A 156 6.92 17.82 -15.82
C LYS A 156 6.79 16.34 -15.51
N ILE A 157 5.70 15.72 -15.98
CA ILE A 157 5.43 14.30 -15.81
C ILE A 157 5.44 13.63 -17.18
N TYR A 158 6.17 12.52 -17.33
CA TYR A 158 6.08 11.62 -18.47
C TYR A 158 5.35 10.34 -18.08
N GLU A 159 4.22 10.08 -18.75
CA GLU A 159 3.40 8.87 -18.55
C GLU A 159 3.33 8.08 -19.87
N LYS A 160 3.69 6.79 -19.79
CA LYS A 160 3.70 5.89 -20.96
C LYS A 160 2.30 5.60 -21.51
N ASN A 161 1.29 5.59 -20.63
CA ASN A 161 -0.10 5.31 -20.98
C ASN A 161 -0.77 6.58 -21.53
N ASN A 162 -1.97 6.41 -22.10
CA ASN A 162 -2.78 7.53 -22.60
C ASN A 162 -3.65 8.19 -21.51
N ASP A 163 -3.60 7.67 -20.27
CA ASP A 163 -4.30 8.24 -19.11
C ASP A 163 -3.47 7.98 -17.83
N LEU A 164 -3.82 8.67 -16.76
CA LEU A 164 -3.21 8.57 -15.44
C LEU A 164 -3.74 7.37 -14.65
N GLY A 165 -3.11 7.08 -13.51
CA GLY A 165 -3.64 6.15 -12.51
C GLY A 165 -2.73 4.96 -12.20
N GLY A 166 -1.71 4.68 -13.03
CA GLY A 166 -0.76 3.60 -12.80
C GLY A 166 -1.44 2.26 -12.54
N THR A 167 -1.26 1.68 -11.37
CA THR A 167 -1.88 0.39 -10.97
C THR A 167 -3.39 0.38 -11.18
N TRP A 168 -4.08 1.46 -10.85
CA TRP A 168 -5.55 1.55 -10.97
C TRP A 168 -6.03 1.81 -12.40
N TYR A 169 -5.17 2.28 -13.26
CA TYR A 169 -5.41 2.35 -14.70
C TYR A 169 -5.15 0.98 -15.38
N GLU A 170 -4.07 0.28 -15.01
CA GLU A 170 -3.64 -0.95 -15.70
C GLU A 170 -4.41 -2.21 -15.24
N ASN A 171 -4.92 -2.26 -13.99
CA ASN A 171 -5.54 -3.45 -13.43
C ASN A 171 -7.07 -3.36 -13.38
N GLN A 172 -7.71 -3.60 -14.52
CA GLN A 172 -9.16 -3.48 -14.71
C GLN A 172 -9.89 -4.84 -14.70
N TYR A 173 -9.27 -5.88 -14.16
CA TYR A 173 -9.91 -7.20 -14.08
C TYR A 173 -11.12 -7.19 -13.12
N PRO A 174 -12.14 -8.06 -13.36
CA PRO A 174 -13.32 -8.16 -12.50
C PRO A 174 -12.94 -8.43 -11.05
N GLY A 175 -13.50 -7.64 -10.13
CA GLY A 175 -13.21 -7.76 -8.70
C GLY A 175 -11.97 -6.99 -8.23
N SER A 176 -11.24 -6.28 -9.12
CA SER A 176 -10.08 -5.47 -8.74
C SER A 176 -10.44 -4.43 -7.69
N ARG A 177 -9.79 -4.49 -6.52
CA ARG A 177 -10.00 -3.59 -5.37
C ARG A 177 -8.77 -3.46 -4.51
N VAL A 178 -8.73 -2.43 -3.69
CA VAL A 178 -7.68 -2.25 -2.67
C VAL A 178 -7.84 -3.27 -1.54
N ASP A 179 -6.72 -3.62 -0.91
CA ASP A 179 -6.66 -4.51 0.26
C ASP A 179 -6.25 -3.77 1.56
N ILE A 180 -6.27 -2.44 1.53
CA ILE A 180 -6.09 -1.53 2.66
C ILE A 180 -7.34 -0.63 2.74
N ALA A 181 -7.85 -0.38 3.96
CA ALA A 181 -9.03 0.46 4.14
C ALA A 181 -8.84 1.86 3.54
N ASN A 182 -9.82 2.33 2.77
CA ASN A 182 -9.74 3.57 1.99
C ASN A 182 -9.38 4.81 2.81
N HIS A 183 -9.90 4.92 4.04
CA HIS A 183 -9.62 6.05 4.93
C HIS A 183 -8.15 6.09 5.41
N PHE A 184 -7.38 5.03 5.11
CA PHE A 184 -5.93 5.00 5.23
C PHE A 184 -5.22 4.90 3.87
N TYR A 185 -5.91 4.38 2.82
CA TYR A 185 -5.40 4.34 1.44
C TYR A 185 -5.87 5.59 0.67
N SER A 186 -5.56 6.76 1.19
CA SER A 186 -5.80 8.08 0.60
C SER A 186 -4.73 9.06 1.07
N TYR A 187 -4.51 10.15 0.34
CA TYR A 187 -3.59 11.19 0.78
C TYR A 187 -4.07 11.81 2.10
N SER A 188 -3.15 12.00 3.04
CA SER A 188 -3.46 12.53 4.36
C SER A 188 -4.02 13.97 4.32
N PHE A 189 -3.70 14.73 3.29
CA PHE A 189 -4.15 16.11 3.07
C PHE A 189 -5.35 16.23 2.12
N GLU A 190 -5.79 15.13 1.49
CA GLU A 190 -6.91 15.07 0.54
C GLU A 190 -7.82 13.89 0.90
N GLU A 191 -8.49 14.01 2.06
CA GLU A 191 -9.40 12.98 2.53
C GLU A 191 -10.66 12.90 1.65
N ASN A 192 -11.11 11.68 1.38
CA ASN A 192 -12.41 11.42 0.79
C ASN A 192 -13.30 10.76 1.86
N HIS A 193 -14.38 11.42 2.25
CA HIS A 193 -15.33 10.89 3.23
C HIS A 193 -16.52 10.18 2.59
N GLN A 194 -16.60 10.17 1.25
CA GLN A 194 -17.73 9.66 0.49
C GLN A 194 -17.45 8.29 -0.18
N TRP A 195 -16.44 7.56 0.29
CA TRP A 195 -16.19 6.21 -0.19
C TRP A 195 -17.43 5.33 -0.13
N THR A 196 -17.72 4.57 -1.20
CA THR A 196 -18.89 3.69 -1.25
C THR A 196 -18.70 2.42 -0.43
N GLU A 197 -17.51 1.83 -0.47
CA GLU A 197 -17.12 0.63 0.28
C GLU A 197 -15.93 0.93 1.19
N HIS A 198 -15.71 0.13 2.24
CA HIS A 198 -14.52 0.27 3.11
C HIS A 198 -13.22 -0.01 2.38
N PHE A 199 -13.27 -0.88 1.36
CA PHE A 199 -12.17 -1.25 0.48
C PHE A 199 -12.67 -1.09 -0.96
N SER A 200 -12.47 0.07 -1.53
CA SER A 200 -13.06 0.43 -2.82
C SER A 200 -12.56 -0.39 -4.00
N ARG A 201 -13.42 -0.53 -4.98
CA ARG A 201 -13.11 -1.11 -6.28
C ARG A 201 -12.26 -0.17 -7.11
N GLN A 202 -11.57 -0.75 -8.08
CA GLN A 202 -10.68 -0.06 -9.01
C GLN A 202 -11.25 1.24 -9.62
N PRO A 203 -12.50 1.31 -10.13
CA PRO A 203 -13.00 2.53 -10.73
C PRO A 203 -13.05 3.72 -9.75
N GLU A 204 -13.53 3.48 -8.52
CA GLU A 204 -13.65 4.53 -7.51
C GLU A 204 -12.28 5.04 -7.06
N LEU A 205 -11.29 4.16 -6.96
CA LEU A 205 -9.91 4.55 -6.66
C LEU A 205 -9.28 5.35 -7.81
N LEU A 206 -9.51 4.93 -9.05
CA LEU A 206 -9.05 5.67 -10.21
C LEU A 206 -9.68 7.07 -10.25
N ASP A 207 -10.97 7.18 -9.98
CA ASP A 207 -11.69 8.46 -9.93
C ASP A 207 -11.16 9.38 -8.82
N TYR A 208 -10.81 8.83 -7.65
CA TYR A 208 -10.17 9.60 -6.58
C TYR A 208 -8.84 10.22 -7.05
N PHE A 209 -7.97 9.45 -7.72
CA PHE A 209 -6.71 9.98 -8.23
C PHE A 209 -6.92 10.95 -9.41
N LYS A 210 -7.91 10.73 -10.26
CA LYS A 210 -8.31 11.68 -11.31
C LYS A 210 -8.79 13.01 -10.73
N ASN A 211 -9.58 12.96 -9.66
CA ASN A 211 -10.04 14.16 -8.96
C ASN A 211 -8.87 14.95 -8.38
N CYS A 212 -7.92 14.28 -7.69
CA CYS A 212 -6.69 14.92 -7.21
C CYS A 212 -5.89 15.56 -8.37
N PHE A 213 -5.69 14.82 -9.46
CA PHE A 213 -4.94 15.27 -10.63
C PHE A 213 -5.51 16.55 -11.25
N HIS A 214 -6.83 16.64 -11.38
CA HIS A 214 -7.51 17.82 -11.91
C HIS A 214 -7.58 18.97 -10.90
N LYS A 215 -7.88 18.67 -9.63
CA LYS A 215 -7.97 19.67 -8.56
C LYS A 215 -6.68 20.48 -8.39
N TYR A 216 -5.53 19.81 -8.56
CA TYR A 216 -4.20 20.43 -8.41
C TYR A 216 -3.58 20.84 -9.75
N ASP A 217 -4.35 20.92 -10.83
CA ASP A 217 -3.92 21.38 -12.16
C ASP A 217 -2.73 20.60 -12.77
N ILE A 218 -2.50 19.35 -12.35
CA ILE A 218 -1.34 18.55 -12.76
C ILE A 218 -1.36 18.25 -14.26
N HIS A 219 -2.55 18.22 -14.87
CA HIS A 219 -2.74 18.00 -16.29
C HIS A 219 -1.95 18.98 -17.20
N LYS A 220 -1.66 20.19 -16.69
CA LYS A 220 -0.90 21.22 -17.41
C LYS A 220 0.57 20.86 -17.61
N HIS A 221 1.08 19.94 -16.80
CA HIS A 221 2.48 19.55 -16.73
C HIS A 221 2.70 18.06 -17.07
N THR A 222 1.66 17.36 -17.58
CA THR A 222 1.70 15.93 -17.85
C THR A 222 1.67 15.66 -19.36
N TYR A 223 2.62 14.84 -19.82
CA TYR A 223 2.76 14.39 -21.18
C TYR A 223 2.46 12.88 -21.22
N PHE A 224 1.27 12.54 -21.69
CA PHE A 224 0.84 11.17 -21.91
C PHE A 224 1.48 10.55 -23.15
N GLU A 225 1.37 9.22 -23.31
CA GLU A 225 1.97 8.45 -24.40
C GLU A 225 3.46 8.78 -24.61
N THR A 226 4.12 9.09 -23.48
CA THR A 226 5.54 9.49 -23.42
C THR A 226 6.30 8.51 -22.54
N GLN A 227 7.00 7.57 -23.17
CA GLN A 227 7.76 6.53 -22.50
C GLN A 227 9.24 6.92 -22.45
N VAL A 228 9.79 7.03 -21.24
CA VAL A 228 11.24 7.15 -21.04
C VAL A 228 11.89 5.80 -21.33
N THR A 229 12.95 5.79 -22.13
CA THR A 229 13.66 4.58 -22.55
C THR A 229 15.06 4.49 -21.99
N ASP A 230 15.80 5.62 -22.01
CA ASP A 230 17.19 5.69 -21.59
C ASP A 230 17.44 6.97 -20.80
N MET A 231 18.30 6.86 -19.77
CA MET A 231 18.80 8.01 -19.00
C MET A 231 20.26 7.84 -18.71
N LYS A 232 21.03 8.89 -18.98
CA LYS A 232 22.47 8.94 -18.71
C LYS A 232 22.86 10.24 -18.03
N PHE A 233 23.51 10.15 -16.87
CA PHE A 233 24.05 11.31 -16.18
C PHE A 233 25.36 11.77 -16.83
N ASP A 234 25.46 13.07 -17.07
CA ASP A 234 26.64 13.72 -17.63
C ASP A 234 27.34 14.51 -16.51
N GLU A 235 28.47 14.00 -16.04
CA GLU A 235 29.27 14.60 -14.95
C GLU A 235 29.79 16.01 -15.29
N LEU A 236 29.95 16.36 -16.59
CA LEU A 236 30.45 17.68 -17.00
C LEU A 236 29.34 18.74 -16.91
N THR A 237 28.13 18.42 -17.37
CA THR A 237 26.98 19.33 -17.32
C THR A 237 26.19 19.22 -16.03
N GLN A 238 26.40 18.12 -15.27
CA GLN A 238 25.69 17.78 -14.04
C GLN A 238 24.18 17.61 -14.25
N GLU A 239 23.80 17.06 -15.41
CA GLU A 239 22.43 16.85 -15.82
C GLU A 239 22.22 15.44 -16.37
N TRP A 240 20.99 14.97 -16.31
CA TRP A 240 20.54 13.75 -16.98
C TRP A 240 20.24 14.03 -18.46
N SER A 241 20.81 13.27 -19.37
CA SER A 241 20.30 13.13 -20.73
C SER A 241 19.19 12.08 -20.71
N VAL A 242 17.97 12.48 -21.03
CA VAL A 242 16.78 11.63 -20.99
C VAL A 242 16.28 11.41 -22.41
N ASP A 243 16.23 10.16 -22.84
CA ASP A 243 15.67 9.74 -24.12
C ASP A 243 14.27 9.18 -23.88
N SER A 244 13.31 9.61 -24.68
CA SER A 244 11.91 9.18 -24.56
C SER A 244 11.26 9.01 -25.93
N ILE A 245 10.18 8.23 -25.99
CA ILE A 245 9.32 8.06 -27.15
C ILE A 245 7.98 8.71 -26.83
N CYS A 246 7.64 9.78 -27.54
CA CYS A 246 6.39 10.52 -27.41
C CYS A 246 5.58 10.36 -28.68
N HIS A 247 4.38 9.76 -28.59
CA HIS A 247 3.52 9.46 -29.75
C HIS A 247 4.30 8.80 -30.91
N GLY A 248 5.20 7.86 -30.58
CA GLY A 248 6.04 7.14 -31.54
C GLY A 248 7.23 7.93 -32.11
N ARG A 249 7.53 9.13 -31.59
CA ARG A 249 8.66 9.96 -31.99
C ARG A 249 9.71 10.00 -30.88
N GLU A 250 10.95 9.81 -31.23
CA GLU A 250 12.09 9.96 -30.31
C GLU A 250 12.25 11.43 -29.89
N ASN A 251 12.48 11.64 -28.62
CA ASN A 251 12.80 12.93 -28.02
C ASN A 251 14.00 12.77 -27.07
N LYS A 252 14.85 13.79 -27.03
CA LYS A 252 16.02 13.82 -26.15
C LYS A 252 16.13 15.19 -25.49
N GLU A 253 16.29 15.19 -24.16
CA GLU A 253 16.39 16.43 -23.39
C GLU A 253 17.35 16.31 -22.22
N ARG A 254 17.67 17.45 -21.60
CA ARG A 254 18.49 17.54 -20.40
C ARG A 254 17.66 17.95 -19.21
N ILE A 255 17.87 17.25 -18.10
CA ILE A 255 17.06 17.38 -16.86
C ILE A 255 18.00 17.42 -15.67
N GLY A 256 17.78 18.36 -14.77
CA GLY A 256 18.60 18.51 -13.55
C GLY A 256 18.29 17.45 -12.50
N ILE A 257 17.01 17.11 -12.29
CA ILE A 257 16.56 16.15 -11.27
C ILE A 257 15.52 15.19 -11.85
N VAL A 258 15.60 13.91 -11.50
CA VAL A 258 14.63 12.89 -11.88
C VAL A 258 14.00 12.27 -10.63
N ILE A 259 12.66 12.17 -10.62
CA ILE A 259 11.90 11.40 -9.62
C ILE A 259 11.20 10.25 -10.33
N SER A 260 11.65 9.03 -10.07
CA SER A 260 11.03 7.83 -10.61
C SER A 260 9.82 7.42 -9.77
N CYS A 261 8.63 7.44 -10.40
CA CYS A 261 7.36 7.02 -9.85
C CYS A 261 6.75 5.85 -10.64
N VAL A 262 7.59 5.02 -11.25
CA VAL A 262 7.17 3.94 -12.16
C VAL A 262 6.50 2.76 -11.45
N GLY A 263 6.62 2.68 -10.12
CA GLY A 263 6.10 1.57 -9.33
C GLY A 263 6.93 0.29 -9.46
N GLN A 264 6.57 -0.72 -8.66
CA GLN A 264 7.29 -2.00 -8.59
C GLN A 264 6.50 -3.14 -9.22
N LEU A 265 5.15 -3.10 -9.16
CA LEU A 265 4.25 -4.14 -9.64
C LEU A 265 3.61 -3.70 -10.98
N ASN A 266 4.44 -3.41 -11.99
CA ASN A 266 4.02 -2.84 -13.28
C ASN A 266 4.42 -3.68 -14.50
N GLN A 267 5.35 -4.64 -14.35
CA GLN A 267 5.80 -5.50 -15.46
C GLN A 267 5.21 -6.91 -15.29
N PRO A 268 4.26 -7.34 -16.15
CA PRO A 268 3.64 -8.66 -16.06
C PRO A 268 4.68 -9.79 -16.07
N LYS A 269 4.47 -10.80 -15.22
CA LYS A 269 5.28 -12.00 -15.19
C LYS A 269 4.50 -13.17 -15.79
N ILE A 270 4.65 -13.38 -17.09
CA ILE A 270 4.17 -14.58 -17.75
C ILE A 270 5.21 -15.69 -17.54
N PRO A 271 4.83 -16.88 -17.01
CA PRO A 271 5.77 -17.96 -16.80
C PRO A 271 6.26 -18.55 -18.13
N GLN A 272 7.51 -19.03 -18.14
CA GLN A 272 8.06 -19.74 -19.30
C GLN A 272 7.51 -21.16 -19.33
N ILE A 273 6.39 -21.36 -20.02
CA ILE A 273 5.74 -22.65 -20.18
C ILE A 273 6.02 -23.15 -21.60
N LYS A 274 6.49 -24.39 -21.73
CA LYS A 274 6.75 -25.00 -23.03
C LYS A 274 5.45 -25.06 -23.85
N GLY A 275 5.49 -24.61 -25.11
CA GLY A 275 4.36 -24.65 -26.02
C GLY A 275 3.34 -23.52 -25.82
N LEU A 276 3.70 -22.45 -25.08
CA LEU A 276 2.84 -21.29 -24.86
C LEU A 276 2.30 -20.72 -26.18
N GLU A 277 3.14 -20.70 -27.20
CA GLU A 277 2.85 -20.19 -28.54
C GLU A 277 1.91 -21.09 -29.35
N HIS A 278 1.62 -22.31 -28.90
CA HIS A 278 0.75 -23.26 -29.58
C HIS A 278 -0.73 -23.07 -29.25
N PHE A 279 -1.04 -22.48 -28.10
CA PHE A 279 -2.42 -22.32 -27.65
C PHE A 279 -3.21 -21.41 -28.61
N GLN A 280 -4.40 -21.86 -29.01
CA GLN A 280 -5.23 -21.19 -30.02
C GLN A 280 -6.41 -20.43 -29.44
N GLY A 281 -6.64 -20.51 -28.12
CA GLY A 281 -7.67 -19.74 -27.41
C GLY A 281 -7.17 -18.36 -26.97
N ASP A 282 -8.00 -17.68 -26.19
CA ASP A 282 -7.65 -16.38 -25.60
C ASP A 282 -6.65 -16.56 -24.45
N MET A 283 -5.60 -15.76 -24.42
CA MET A 283 -4.58 -15.81 -23.39
C MET A 283 -4.08 -14.42 -23.01
N PHE A 284 -4.16 -14.07 -21.73
CA PHE A 284 -3.73 -12.75 -21.25
C PHE A 284 -3.30 -12.77 -19.78
N HIS A 285 -2.53 -11.75 -19.42
CA HIS A 285 -2.19 -11.48 -18.01
C HIS A 285 -3.31 -10.69 -17.33
N SER A 286 -3.49 -10.85 -16.01
CA SER A 286 -4.53 -10.13 -15.24
C SER A 286 -4.49 -8.60 -15.41
N SER A 287 -3.30 -7.99 -15.55
CA SER A 287 -3.16 -6.55 -15.82
C SER A 287 -3.39 -6.15 -17.28
N GLN A 288 -3.73 -7.08 -18.15
CA GLN A 288 -4.00 -6.85 -19.59
C GLN A 288 -5.38 -7.41 -19.93
N TRP A 289 -6.35 -7.17 -19.06
CA TRP A 289 -7.71 -7.68 -19.19
C TRP A 289 -8.40 -7.08 -20.43
N PRO A 290 -8.83 -7.92 -21.40
CA PRO A 290 -9.37 -7.36 -22.66
C PRO A 290 -10.83 -6.92 -22.51
N HIS A 291 -11.75 -7.88 -22.30
CA HIS A 291 -13.19 -7.64 -22.19
C HIS A 291 -13.85 -8.73 -21.36
N PHE A 292 -15.01 -8.46 -20.78
CA PHE A 292 -15.77 -9.43 -19.99
C PHE A 292 -16.20 -10.66 -20.84
N ASP A 293 -16.49 -10.48 -22.12
CA ASP A 293 -16.87 -11.58 -23.03
C ASP A 293 -15.78 -12.63 -23.21
N ALA A 294 -14.53 -12.31 -22.86
CA ALA A 294 -13.43 -13.28 -22.88
C ALA A 294 -13.62 -14.48 -21.92
N ILE A 295 -14.57 -14.42 -20.98
CA ILE A 295 -14.77 -15.46 -19.95
C ILE A 295 -16.21 -15.98 -19.89
N SER A 296 -17.19 -15.25 -20.40
CA SER A 296 -18.62 -15.60 -20.26
C SER A 296 -18.98 -16.85 -21.08
N GLY A 297 -19.50 -17.87 -20.39
CA GLY A 297 -19.89 -19.15 -21.00
C GLY A 297 -18.72 -20.03 -21.47
N LYS A 298 -17.47 -19.66 -21.17
CA LYS A 298 -16.24 -20.34 -21.62
C LYS A 298 -15.68 -21.28 -20.54
N LYS A 299 -14.83 -22.20 -20.98
CA LYS A 299 -13.94 -22.98 -20.12
C LYS A 299 -12.69 -22.13 -19.84
N VAL A 300 -12.51 -21.72 -18.58
CA VAL A 300 -11.48 -20.77 -18.17
C VAL A 300 -10.45 -21.44 -17.28
N ALA A 301 -9.18 -21.24 -17.57
CA ALA A 301 -8.08 -21.55 -16.67
C ALA A 301 -7.54 -20.27 -16.02
N VAL A 302 -7.34 -20.28 -14.70
CA VAL A 302 -6.61 -19.23 -13.96
C VAL A 302 -5.31 -19.84 -13.43
N VAL A 303 -4.18 -19.31 -13.89
CA VAL A 303 -2.86 -19.77 -13.44
C VAL A 303 -2.38 -18.83 -12.33
N GLY A 304 -2.34 -19.35 -11.10
CA GLY A 304 -2.01 -18.62 -9.88
C GLY A 304 -3.17 -18.53 -8.89
N SER A 305 -2.84 -18.35 -7.59
CA SER A 305 -3.78 -18.18 -6.48
C SER A 305 -3.39 -16.99 -5.58
N GLY A 306 -2.62 -16.02 -6.11
CA GLY A 306 -2.25 -14.78 -5.41
C GLY A 306 -3.36 -13.74 -5.46
N ALA A 307 -3.05 -12.50 -5.02
CA ALA A 307 -4.02 -11.42 -4.83
C ALA A 307 -4.95 -11.19 -6.04
N SER A 308 -4.42 -11.18 -7.27
CA SER A 308 -5.26 -11.00 -8.47
C SER A 308 -6.22 -12.16 -8.67
N ALA A 309 -5.76 -13.42 -8.57
CA ALA A 309 -6.63 -14.60 -8.70
C ALA A 309 -7.69 -14.64 -7.61
N PHE A 310 -7.34 -14.27 -6.39
CA PHE A 310 -8.24 -14.23 -5.24
C PHE A 310 -9.43 -13.27 -5.44
N GLN A 311 -9.24 -12.20 -6.22
CA GLN A 311 -10.28 -11.25 -6.60
C GLN A 311 -11.01 -11.65 -7.89
N ILE A 312 -10.28 -12.18 -8.88
CA ILE A 312 -10.83 -12.60 -10.18
C ILE A 312 -11.80 -13.78 -10.00
N VAL A 313 -11.35 -14.85 -9.34
CA VAL A 313 -12.09 -16.13 -9.28
C VAL A 313 -13.52 -15.97 -8.74
N PRO A 314 -13.77 -15.33 -7.57
CA PRO A 314 -15.14 -15.11 -7.11
C PRO A 314 -15.98 -14.28 -8.08
N SER A 315 -15.34 -13.32 -8.77
CA SER A 315 -16.01 -12.40 -9.67
C SER A 315 -16.45 -13.04 -10.99
N ILE A 316 -15.74 -14.09 -11.47
CA ILE A 316 -16.02 -14.73 -12.77
C ILE A 316 -16.65 -16.12 -12.65
N ALA A 317 -16.61 -16.75 -11.48
CA ALA A 317 -17.02 -18.13 -11.28
C ALA A 317 -18.44 -18.43 -11.78
N LYS A 318 -19.40 -17.52 -11.49
CA LYS A 318 -20.81 -17.69 -11.90
C LYS A 318 -21.06 -17.45 -13.40
N PHE A 319 -20.11 -16.83 -14.09
CA PHE A 319 -20.23 -16.51 -15.53
C PHE A 319 -19.47 -17.50 -16.41
N SER A 320 -18.48 -18.19 -15.87
CA SER A 320 -17.71 -19.20 -16.57
C SER A 320 -18.49 -20.51 -16.70
N LYS A 321 -18.38 -21.20 -17.84
CA LYS A 321 -18.94 -22.54 -18.00
C LYS A 321 -18.24 -23.56 -17.10
N GLU A 322 -16.93 -23.54 -17.09
CA GLU A 322 -16.03 -24.30 -16.23
C GLU A 322 -14.87 -23.36 -15.85
N LEU A 323 -14.45 -23.39 -14.59
CA LEU A 323 -13.34 -22.57 -14.09
C LEU A 323 -12.34 -23.46 -13.36
N THR A 324 -11.12 -23.56 -13.88
CA THR A 324 -10.05 -24.33 -13.26
C THR A 324 -8.93 -23.40 -12.78
N ILE A 325 -8.55 -23.55 -11.52
CA ILE A 325 -7.50 -22.75 -10.88
C ILE A 325 -6.27 -23.65 -10.69
N PHE A 326 -5.13 -23.23 -11.23
CA PHE A 326 -3.83 -23.87 -11.04
C PHE A 326 -3.07 -23.14 -9.94
N GLN A 327 -2.95 -23.79 -8.79
CA GLN A 327 -2.30 -23.24 -7.61
C GLN A 327 -0.99 -23.99 -7.32
N ARG A 328 0.08 -23.25 -7.01
CA ARG A 328 1.35 -23.82 -6.54
C ARG A 328 1.37 -23.99 -5.02
N SER A 329 0.87 -23.01 -4.30
CA SER A 329 0.74 -23.01 -2.85
C SER A 329 -0.45 -22.18 -2.43
N PRO A 330 -1.22 -22.60 -1.41
CA PRO A 330 -2.35 -21.82 -0.92
C PRO A 330 -1.89 -20.50 -0.29
N PRO A 331 -2.68 -19.41 -0.40
CA PRO A 331 -2.42 -18.16 0.32
C PRO A 331 -2.99 -18.22 1.74
N TRP A 332 -2.38 -17.50 2.70
CA TRP A 332 -3.03 -17.15 3.94
C TRP A 332 -4.12 -16.11 3.70
N MET A 333 -5.27 -16.33 4.32
CA MET A 333 -6.45 -15.45 4.26
C MET A 333 -6.68 -14.81 5.63
N PHE A 334 -6.79 -13.49 5.63
CA PHE A 334 -7.13 -12.71 6.82
C PHE A 334 -8.64 -12.49 6.85
N PRO A 335 -9.38 -12.98 7.86
CA PRO A 335 -10.82 -12.81 7.94
C PRO A 335 -11.17 -11.35 8.16
N ASN A 336 -11.81 -10.74 7.17
CA ASN A 336 -12.25 -9.35 7.23
C ASN A 336 -13.68 -9.21 6.68
N PRO A 337 -14.70 -9.21 7.55
CA PRO A 337 -16.08 -9.08 7.11
C PRO A 337 -16.35 -7.77 6.35
N GLN A 338 -15.60 -6.70 6.66
CA GLN A 338 -15.78 -5.40 6.02
C GLN A 338 -15.19 -5.30 4.60
N TYR A 339 -14.52 -6.35 4.10
CA TYR A 339 -13.79 -6.26 2.83
C TYR A 339 -14.68 -5.94 1.62
N HIS A 340 -15.96 -6.32 1.64
CA HIS A 340 -16.96 -5.98 0.62
C HIS A 340 -18.14 -5.16 1.19
N GLU A 341 -17.98 -4.62 2.39
CA GLU A 341 -19.05 -3.88 3.07
C GLU A 341 -19.10 -2.43 2.61
N GLU A 342 -20.31 -1.91 2.42
CA GLU A 342 -20.53 -0.51 2.12
C GLU A 342 -20.28 0.37 3.34
N VAL A 343 -19.78 1.58 3.12
CA VAL A 343 -19.65 2.58 4.17
C VAL A 343 -21.02 3.20 4.44
N ASP A 344 -21.52 3.02 5.64
CA ASP A 344 -22.79 3.59 6.09
C ASP A 344 -22.79 5.13 5.99
N ASP A 345 -23.87 5.71 5.49
CA ASP A 345 -23.99 7.17 5.32
C ASP A 345 -23.87 7.92 6.64
N ARG A 346 -24.22 7.29 7.76
CA ARG A 346 -24.03 7.83 9.12
C ARG A 346 -22.55 7.93 9.48
N LYS A 347 -21.75 6.93 9.07
CA LYS A 347 -20.30 6.98 9.23
C LYS A 347 -19.66 8.05 8.35
N LYS A 348 -20.09 8.17 7.08
CA LYS A 348 -19.65 9.26 6.18
C LYS A 348 -19.92 10.63 6.81
N TRP A 349 -21.10 10.78 7.39
CA TRP A 349 -21.45 12.02 8.08
C TRP A 349 -20.53 12.33 9.27
N LEU A 350 -20.17 11.34 10.10
CA LEU A 350 -19.24 11.51 11.22
C LEU A 350 -17.84 11.93 10.74
N LEU A 351 -17.33 11.25 9.71
CA LEU A 351 -16.03 11.55 9.11
C LEU A 351 -15.94 12.97 8.55
N GLU A 352 -17.03 13.47 7.97
CA GLU A 352 -17.10 14.79 7.35
C GLU A 352 -17.37 15.93 8.36
N ASN A 353 -18.18 15.67 9.39
CA ASN A 353 -18.76 16.74 10.22
C ASN A 353 -18.20 16.83 11.64
N LEU A 354 -17.60 15.76 12.19
CA LEU A 354 -16.99 15.83 13.51
C LEU A 354 -15.48 16.14 13.42
N PRO A 355 -15.05 17.28 13.96
CA PRO A 355 -13.62 17.63 14.00
C PRO A 355 -12.78 16.50 14.59
N PHE A 356 -11.65 16.22 13.98
CA PHE A 356 -10.68 15.16 14.33
C PHE A 356 -11.19 13.71 14.23
N TYR A 357 -12.47 13.45 13.96
CA TYR A 357 -12.97 12.06 13.87
C TYR A 357 -12.24 11.27 12.79
N SER A 358 -12.13 11.81 11.57
CA SER A 358 -11.42 11.17 10.46
C SER A 358 -9.95 10.89 10.79
N ARG A 359 -9.28 11.81 11.48
CA ARG A 359 -7.87 11.69 11.87
C ARG A 359 -7.63 10.57 12.88
N TRP A 360 -8.45 10.51 13.93
CA TRP A 360 -8.38 9.45 14.92
C TRP A 360 -8.82 8.09 14.35
N TYR A 361 -9.80 8.10 13.46
CA TYR A 361 -10.20 6.89 12.73
C TYR A 361 -9.08 6.38 11.82
N ARG A 362 -8.36 7.29 11.14
CA ARG A 362 -7.16 6.94 10.36
C ARG A 362 -6.06 6.33 11.23
N PHE A 363 -5.82 6.86 12.44
CA PHE A 363 -4.87 6.26 13.39
C PHE A 363 -5.29 4.84 13.83
N LEU A 364 -6.57 4.63 14.11
CA LEU A 364 -7.09 3.30 14.45
C LEU A 364 -6.94 2.29 13.30
N LEU A 365 -7.00 2.73 12.05
CA LEU A 365 -6.73 1.88 10.89
C LEU A 365 -5.22 1.65 10.67
N PHE A 366 -4.41 2.67 10.99
CA PHE A 366 -2.96 2.63 10.82
C PHE A 366 -2.27 1.66 11.78
N TYR A 367 -2.46 1.84 13.09
CA TYR A 367 -1.64 1.19 14.10
C TYR A 367 -1.81 -0.34 14.16
N PRO A 368 -3.05 -0.89 14.28
CA PRO A 368 -3.24 -2.33 14.30
C PRO A 368 -2.91 -3.01 12.97
N GLY A 369 -3.09 -2.28 11.88
CA GLY A 369 -2.82 -2.77 10.52
C GLY A 369 -1.38 -2.59 10.06
N SER A 370 -0.44 -2.23 10.94
CA SER A 370 0.95 -1.99 10.54
C SER A 370 1.94 -2.34 11.66
N ASP A 371 2.34 -1.39 12.46
CA ASP A 371 3.46 -1.54 13.41
C ASP A 371 3.19 -2.52 14.56
N GLN A 372 1.92 -2.68 14.96
CA GLN A 372 1.53 -3.67 15.97
C GLN A 372 1.83 -5.11 15.54
N LEU A 373 1.71 -5.40 14.23
CA LEU A 373 1.94 -6.74 13.68
C LEU A 373 3.43 -7.10 13.56
N LEU A 374 4.33 -6.12 13.60
CA LEU A 374 5.73 -6.33 13.24
C LEU A 374 6.43 -7.39 14.12
N ASP A 375 6.14 -7.43 15.41
CA ASP A 375 6.77 -8.38 16.33
C ASP A 375 6.41 -9.84 16.00
N SER A 376 5.23 -10.09 15.44
CA SER A 376 4.82 -11.42 14.97
C SER A 376 5.63 -11.94 13.79
N LEU A 377 6.44 -11.08 13.16
CA LEU A 377 7.26 -11.42 11.99
C LEU A 377 8.69 -11.82 12.34
N PHE A 378 9.13 -11.64 13.58
CA PHE A 378 10.48 -12.01 14.00
C PHE A 378 10.56 -13.47 14.43
N ILE A 379 11.55 -14.18 13.90
CA ILE A 379 11.82 -15.57 14.26
C ILE A 379 12.35 -15.63 15.69
N ASP A 380 11.65 -16.34 16.57
CA ASP A 380 12.17 -16.73 17.87
C ASP A 380 13.00 -18.02 17.71
N PRO A 381 14.33 -17.98 17.88
CA PRO A 381 15.18 -19.15 17.72
C PRO A 381 14.92 -20.24 18.76
N THR A 382 14.19 -19.93 19.83
CA THR A 382 13.80 -20.89 20.88
C THR A 382 12.44 -21.54 20.59
N TRP A 383 11.69 -21.06 19.62
CA TRP A 383 10.38 -21.57 19.23
C TRP A 383 10.46 -23.00 18.68
N LYS A 384 9.74 -23.91 19.30
CA LYS A 384 9.74 -25.36 18.95
C LYS A 384 8.34 -25.97 18.88
N ALA A 385 7.30 -25.20 19.15
CA ALA A 385 5.94 -25.73 19.21
C ALA A 385 5.48 -26.28 17.85
N ARG A 386 5.84 -25.60 16.74
CA ARG A 386 5.45 -25.98 15.37
C ARG A 386 6.52 -25.55 14.37
N SER A 387 6.56 -26.28 13.24
CA SER A 387 7.47 -25.99 12.12
C SER A 387 6.89 -25.03 11.07
N ASP A 388 5.64 -24.60 11.23
CA ASP A 388 4.88 -23.73 10.33
C ASP A 388 4.38 -22.45 11.00
N SER A 389 5.05 -22.10 12.10
CA SER A 389 5.01 -20.80 12.80
C SER A 389 6.40 -20.46 13.33
N ILE A 390 6.64 -19.22 13.76
CA ILE A 390 7.98 -18.71 14.06
C ILE A 390 8.12 -18.12 15.47
N ASN A 391 7.01 -17.81 16.12
CA ASN A 391 6.90 -17.35 17.51
C ASN A 391 5.45 -17.52 18.00
N GLU A 392 5.18 -17.22 19.27
CA GLU A 392 3.87 -17.38 19.90
C GLU A 392 2.78 -16.52 19.22
N ALA A 393 3.08 -15.25 18.92
CA ALA A 393 2.11 -14.36 18.26
C ALA A 393 1.78 -14.81 16.83
N ASN A 394 2.79 -15.27 16.08
CA ASN A 394 2.60 -15.81 14.74
C ASN A 394 1.78 -17.12 14.76
N ASP A 395 1.98 -17.95 15.80
CA ASP A 395 1.22 -19.19 15.97
C ASP A 395 -0.25 -18.91 16.32
N ALA A 396 -0.50 -17.97 17.22
CA ALA A 396 -1.87 -17.53 17.54
C ALA A 396 -2.62 -17.01 16.30
N MET A 397 -1.93 -16.23 15.46
CA MET A 397 -2.52 -15.79 14.18
C MET A 397 -2.76 -16.94 13.21
N ARG A 398 -1.84 -17.91 13.16
CA ARG A 398 -2.02 -19.13 12.37
C ARG A 398 -3.26 -19.90 12.80
N GLU A 399 -3.48 -20.06 14.09
CA GLU A 399 -4.67 -20.73 14.64
C GLU A 399 -5.94 -19.96 14.30
N LEU A 400 -5.94 -18.63 14.46
CA LEU A 400 -7.07 -17.77 14.12
C LEU A 400 -7.43 -17.91 12.63
N PHE A 401 -6.47 -17.78 11.74
CA PHE A 401 -6.71 -17.84 10.29
C PHE A 401 -7.15 -19.24 9.86
N THR A 402 -6.53 -20.28 10.43
CA THR A 402 -6.92 -21.68 10.13
C THR A 402 -8.35 -21.95 10.57
N SER A 403 -8.74 -21.52 11.78
CA SER A 403 -10.11 -21.69 12.29
C SER A 403 -11.12 -20.97 11.39
N ALA A 404 -10.85 -19.72 11.04
CA ALA A 404 -11.73 -18.94 10.15
C ALA A 404 -11.88 -19.56 8.76
N MET A 405 -10.83 -20.20 8.23
CA MET A 405 -10.89 -20.91 6.96
C MET A 405 -11.68 -22.22 7.09
N LEU A 406 -11.47 -22.99 8.16
CA LEU A 406 -12.15 -24.26 8.39
C LEU A 406 -13.66 -24.08 8.63
N GLU A 407 -14.07 -23.00 9.25
CA GLU A 407 -15.50 -22.66 9.44
C GLU A 407 -16.25 -22.45 8.12
N GLN A 408 -15.53 -22.08 7.05
CA GLN A 408 -16.10 -21.84 5.72
C GLN A 408 -16.08 -23.08 4.82
N ILE A 409 -15.37 -24.16 5.20
CA ILE A 409 -15.17 -25.34 4.35
C ILE A 409 -16.15 -26.44 4.71
N SER A 410 -17.05 -26.76 3.79
CA SER A 410 -17.93 -27.93 3.90
C SER A 410 -17.38 -29.19 3.24
N ASP A 411 -16.51 -29.06 2.24
CA ASP A 411 -15.85 -30.17 1.55
C ASP A 411 -14.45 -30.45 2.14
N GLN A 412 -14.34 -31.55 2.88
CA GLN A 412 -13.09 -31.95 3.52
C GLN A 412 -11.93 -32.13 2.53
N SER A 413 -12.21 -32.42 1.26
CA SER A 413 -11.17 -32.57 0.21
C SER A 413 -10.48 -31.25 -0.16
N LEU A 414 -11.06 -30.11 0.22
CA LEU A 414 -10.47 -28.78 0.03
C LEU A 414 -9.47 -28.42 1.13
N VAL A 415 -9.59 -28.96 2.34
CA VAL A 415 -8.77 -28.57 3.49
C VAL A 415 -7.27 -28.62 3.17
N GLU A 416 -6.78 -29.74 2.65
CA GLU A 416 -5.37 -29.91 2.29
C GLU A 416 -4.90 -28.99 1.16
N LYS A 417 -5.84 -28.46 0.35
CA LYS A 417 -5.55 -27.59 -0.77
C LYS A 417 -5.55 -26.11 -0.40
N VAL A 418 -6.22 -25.73 0.68
CA VAL A 418 -6.41 -24.31 1.02
C VAL A 418 -5.68 -23.87 2.29
N ILE A 419 -5.36 -24.80 3.20
CA ILE A 419 -4.58 -24.46 4.42
C ILE A 419 -3.08 -24.42 4.07
N PRO A 420 -2.40 -23.28 4.29
CA PRO A 420 -0.96 -23.18 4.03
C PRO A 420 -0.12 -23.97 5.04
N ASP A 421 1.03 -24.47 4.57
CA ASP A 421 2.02 -25.21 5.38
C ASP A 421 3.25 -24.38 5.77
N TYR A 422 3.19 -23.05 5.56
CA TYR A 422 4.23 -22.09 5.88
C TYR A 422 3.71 -21.03 6.86
N PRO A 423 4.59 -20.30 7.62
CA PRO A 423 4.17 -19.31 8.60
C PRO A 423 3.32 -18.18 7.99
N PRO A 424 2.29 -17.68 8.70
CA PRO A 424 1.60 -16.43 8.34
C PRO A 424 2.58 -15.29 8.04
N PHE A 425 2.19 -14.40 7.11
CA PHE A 425 3.02 -13.29 6.60
C PHE A 425 4.28 -13.68 5.82
N GLY A 426 4.62 -14.97 5.71
CA GLY A 426 5.72 -15.43 4.85
C GLY A 426 5.52 -15.08 3.37
N LYS A 427 4.26 -14.92 2.94
CA LYS A 427 3.84 -14.39 1.63
C LYS A 427 2.77 -13.34 1.83
N ARG A 428 2.33 -12.67 0.76
CA ARG A 428 1.24 -11.68 0.83
C ARG A 428 0.00 -12.30 1.49
N MET A 429 -0.47 -11.67 2.56
CA MET A 429 -1.77 -11.96 3.17
C MET A 429 -2.88 -11.41 2.30
N LEU A 430 -3.99 -12.14 2.19
CA LEU A 430 -5.14 -11.73 1.39
C LEU A 430 -6.32 -11.43 2.30
N GLN A 431 -7.06 -10.36 1.99
CA GLN A 431 -8.28 -10.01 2.72
C GLN A 431 -9.40 -10.95 2.30
N ASP A 432 -10.07 -11.57 3.26
CA ASP A 432 -11.14 -12.53 3.01
C ASP A 432 -12.42 -12.15 3.74
N ASN A 433 -13.53 -12.25 3.01
CA ASN A 433 -14.89 -12.16 3.55
C ASN A 433 -15.73 -13.40 3.20
N GLY A 434 -15.07 -14.51 2.86
CA GLY A 434 -15.68 -15.78 2.47
C GLY A 434 -15.82 -16.02 0.96
N ALA A 435 -15.69 -14.98 0.13
CA ALA A 435 -15.98 -15.07 -1.31
C ALA A 435 -15.10 -16.09 -2.06
N TRP A 436 -13.81 -16.21 -1.67
CA TRP A 436 -12.91 -17.17 -2.30
C TRP A 436 -13.34 -18.62 -2.05
N LEU A 437 -13.55 -19.00 -0.80
CA LEU A 437 -13.95 -20.36 -0.44
C LEU A 437 -15.37 -20.68 -0.92
N GLU A 438 -16.31 -19.71 -0.89
CA GLU A 438 -17.63 -19.86 -1.52
C GLU A 438 -17.51 -20.19 -3.01
N ALA A 439 -16.64 -19.50 -3.75
CA ALA A 439 -16.41 -19.76 -5.16
C ALA A 439 -15.86 -21.18 -5.40
N LEU A 440 -14.98 -21.68 -4.52
CA LEU A 440 -14.43 -23.05 -4.66
C LEU A 440 -15.44 -24.16 -4.41
N HIS A 441 -16.58 -23.89 -3.76
CA HIS A 441 -17.67 -24.84 -3.58
C HIS A 441 -18.64 -24.88 -4.77
N LEU A 442 -18.51 -24.00 -5.76
CA LEU A 442 -19.35 -24.03 -6.94
C LEU A 442 -19.06 -25.26 -7.81
N PRO A 443 -20.08 -25.95 -8.36
CA PRO A 443 -19.91 -27.21 -9.07
C PRO A 443 -19.10 -27.09 -10.39
N ASN A 444 -19.00 -25.88 -10.93
CA ASN A 444 -18.21 -25.60 -12.14
C ASN A 444 -16.79 -25.10 -11.84
N VAL A 445 -16.37 -25.05 -10.56
CA VAL A 445 -15.05 -24.57 -10.14
C VAL A 445 -14.19 -25.73 -9.65
N THR A 446 -12.96 -25.81 -10.14
CA THR A 446 -11.99 -26.85 -9.76
C THR A 446 -10.68 -26.21 -9.33
N LEU A 447 -10.21 -26.54 -8.12
CA LEU A 447 -8.88 -26.15 -7.63
C LEU A 447 -7.89 -27.31 -7.80
N LEU A 448 -6.83 -27.09 -8.57
CA LEU A 448 -5.74 -28.02 -8.80
C LEU A 448 -4.45 -27.52 -8.15
N SER A 449 -3.97 -28.24 -7.12
CA SER A 449 -2.65 -28.00 -6.50
C SER A 449 -1.55 -28.68 -7.33
N LYS A 450 -1.43 -28.29 -8.61
CA LYS A 450 -0.53 -28.89 -9.59
C LYS A 450 0.01 -27.83 -10.54
N GLU A 451 1.19 -28.12 -11.09
CA GLU A 451 1.84 -27.25 -12.06
C GLU A 451 1.26 -27.42 -13.47
N VAL A 452 1.36 -26.35 -14.25
CA VAL A 452 1.19 -26.39 -15.70
C VAL A 452 2.51 -26.86 -16.30
N GLU A 453 2.54 -28.08 -16.86
CA GLU A 453 3.75 -28.67 -17.42
C GLU A 453 4.09 -28.13 -18.82
N CYS A 454 3.08 -28.05 -19.67
CA CYS A 454 3.19 -27.42 -21.00
C CYS A 454 1.82 -26.99 -21.52
N MET A 455 1.83 -26.24 -22.61
CA MET A 455 0.64 -25.85 -23.37
C MET A 455 0.49 -26.72 -24.61
N SER A 456 -0.76 -27.00 -24.99
CA SER A 456 -1.15 -27.57 -26.27
C SER A 456 -1.94 -26.53 -27.09
N SER A 457 -2.33 -26.92 -28.31
CA SER A 457 -3.22 -26.07 -29.12
C SER A 457 -4.60 -25.85 -28.51
N LYS A 458 -5.04 -26.73 -27.62
CA LYS A 458 -6.38 -26.71 -27.02
C LYS A 458 -6.39 -26.32 -25.54
N GLY A 459 -5.26 -26.26 -24.86
CA GLY A 459 -5.24 -25.98 -23.44
C GLY A 459 -3.93 -26.29 -22.74
N VAL A 460 -4.03 -26.91 -21.57
CA VAL A 460 -2.94 -27.10 -20.61
C VAL A 460 -2.71 -28.59 -20.38
N VAL A 461 -1.46 -29.02 -20.35
CA VAL A 461 -1.07 -30.34 -19.85
C VAL A 461 -0.66 -30.21 -18.39
N SER A 462 -1.28 -31.01 -17.52
CA SER A 462 -0.97 -31.07 -16.09
C SER A 462 -1.10 -32.50 -15.60
N SER A 463 -0.09 -33.03 -14.90
CA SER A 463 0.02 -34.44 -14.48
C SER A 463 -0.16 -35.41 -15.64
N GLY A 464 0.42 -35.08 -16.80
CA GLY A 464 0.36 -35.92 -18.02
C GLY A 464 -1.03 -35.97 -18.69
N LYS A 465 -2.00 -35.14 -18.24
CA LYS A 465 -3.34 -35.05 -18.83
C LYS A 465 -3.55 -33.72 -19.52
N GLU A 466 -4.10 -33.74 -20.72
CA GLU A 466 -4.55 -32.53 -21.41
C GLU A 466 -5.91 -32.11 -20.88
N LEU A 467 -5.99 -30.80 -20.50
CA LEU A 467 -7.21 -30.12 -20.08
C LEU A 467 -7.51 -29.04 -21.10
N GLU A 468 -8.71 -29.06 -21.69
CA GLU A 468 -9.11 -28.13 -22.74
C GLU A 468 -9.72 -26.85 -22.13
N PHE A 469 -9.30 -25.69 -22.65
CA PHE A 469 -9.76 -24.38 -22.25
C PHE A 469 -9.99 -23.49 -23.46
N ASP A 470 -10.96 -22.56 -23.34
CA ASP A 470 -11.20 -21.50 -24.32
C ASP A 470 -10.35 -20.26 -23.98
N THR A 471 -10.10 -20.04 -22.67
CA THR A 471 -9.38 -18.86 -22.17
C THR A 471 -8.41 -19.25 -21.05
N ILE A 472 -7.20 -18.69 -21.07
CA ILE A 472 -6.19 -18.84 -20.02
C ILE A 472 -5.80 -17.48 -19.47
N ILE A 473 -5.98 -17.29 -18.15
CA ILE A 473 -5.66 -16.05 -17.43
C ILE A 473 -4.41 -16.28 -16.59
N PHE A 474 -3.36 -15.50 -16.84
CA PHE A 474 -2.18 -15.50 -16.00
C PHE A 474 -2.35 -14.51 -14.84
N ALA A 475 -2.69 -15.03 -13.66
CA ALA A 475 -2.67 -14.30 -12.39
C ALA A 475 -1.33 -14.56 -11.66
N THR A 476 -0.24 -14.49 -12.39
CA THR A 476 1.10 -14.94 -11.99
C THR A 476 1.98 -13.82 -11.45
N GLY A 477 1.39 -12.62 -11.24
CA GLY A 477 2.02 -11.44 -10.65
C GLY A 477 3.00 -10.75 -11.60
N PHE A 478 3.98 -10.06 -11.02
CA PHE A 478 4.84 -9.11 -11.71
C PHE A 478 6.32 -9.42 -11.50
N LYS A 479 7.18 -8.85 -12.35
CA LYS A 479 8.64 -8.89 -12.21
C LYS A 479 9.09 -7.86 -11.17
N ALA A 480 8.65 -8.00 -9.94
CA ALA A 480 8.76 -7.01 -8.87
C ALA A 480 10.21 -6.65 -8.46
N GLN A 481 11.19 -7.44 -8.86
CA GLN A 481 12.61 -7.19 -8.57
C GLN A 481 13.32 -6.42 -9.68
N ASN A 482 12.66 -6.23 -10.83
CA ASN A 482 13.21 -5.48 -11.96
C ASN A 482 12.87 -3.98 -11.79
N PHE A 483 13.50 -3.36 -10.77
CA PHE A 483 13.27 -1.94 -10.51
C PHE A 483 13.62 -1.08 -11.73
N PHE A 484 12.76 -0.11 -12.01
CA PHE A 484 12.87 0.87 -13.11
C PHE A 484 12.81 0.29 -14.52
N TYR A 485 12.80 -1.03 -14.68
CA TYR A 485 12.69 -1.65 -16.00
C TYR A 485 11.38 -1.22 -16.71
N PRO A 486 11.40 -0.93 -18.03
CA PRO A 486 12.49 -1.19 -19.01
C PRO A 486 13.45 0.00 -19.23
N ILE A 487 13.49 0.98 -18.35
CA ILE A 487 14.35 2.15 -18.52
C ILE A 487 15.82 1.75 -18.28
N ASN A 488 16.69 2.05 -19.24
CA ASN A 488 18.12 1.92 -19.05
C ASN A 488 18.66 3.16 -18.33
N ILE A 489 19.25 2.98 -17.13
CA ILE A 489 19.72 4.10 -16.30
C ILE A 489 21.22 3.96 -16.08
N ASP A 490 22.01 4.96 -16.49
CA ASP A 490 23.46 5.04 -16.30
C ASP A 490 23.81 6.34 -15.53
N GLY A 491 24.25 6.20 -14.29
CA GLY A 491 24.64 7.33 -13.43
C GLY A 491 26.07 7.84 -13.65
N GLY A 492 26.73 7.45 -14.73
CA GLY A 492 28.11 7.82 -15.04
C GLY A 492 29.14 6.77 -14.57
N SER A 493 28.88 6.03 -13.50
CA SER A 493 29.74 4.95 -13.00
C SER A 493 29.34 3.55 -13.50
N GLY A 494 28.32 3.46 -14.35
CA GLY A 494 27.78 2.23 -14.92
C GLY A 494 26.25 2.17 -14.83
N SER A 495 25.65 1.22 -15.56
CA SER A 495 24.20 1.10 -15.59
C SER A 495 23.68 0.51 -14.27
N PHE A 496 22.50 0.99 -13.83
CA PHE A 496 21.76 0.49 -12.65
C PHE A 496 21.64 -1.03 -12.70
N GLU A 497 21.26 -1.59 -13.85
CA GLU A 497 21.12 -3.02 -14.00
C GLU A 497 22.42 -3.80 -13.71
N LYS A 498 23.58 -3.29 -14.13
CA LYS A 498 24.86 -3.96 -13.86
C LYS A 498 25.26 -3.91 -12.38
N ILE A 499 24.99 -2.79 -11.72
CA ILE A 499 25.38 -2.56 -10.31
C ILE A 499 24.43 -3.30 -9.37
N TYR A 500 23.12 -3.25 -9.63
CA TYR A 500 22.07 -3.64 -8.68
C TYR A 500 21.24 -4.87 -9.09
N ARG A 501 21.52 -5.50 -10.23
CA ARG A 501 20.71 -6.61 -10.79
C ARG A 501 20.36 -7.69 -9.76
N ASP A 502 21.36 -8.19 -9.03
CA ASP A 502 21.21 -9.33 -8.13
C ASP A 502 20.79 -8.93 -6.71
N SER A 503 21.08 -7.71 -6.32
CA SER A 503 20.81 -7.20 -4.96
C SER A 503 20.53 -5.70 -5.03
N PRO A 504 19.35 -5.30 -5.48
CA PRO A 504 18.94 -3.90 -5.47
C PRO A 504 19.10 -3.31 -4.07
N SER A 505 19.89 -2.26 -3.93
CA SER A 505 20.10 -1.49 -2.71
C SER A 505 19.78 -0.03 -2.94
N SER A 506 19.58 0.70 -1.85
CA SER A 506 19.28 2.13 -1.86
C SER A 506 19.40 2.69 -0.45
N TYR A 507 19.56 3.98 -0.31
CA TYR A 507 19.38 4.64 0.97
C TYR A 507 17.91 5.05 1.12
N LEU A 508 17.25 4.54 2.15
CA LEU A 508 15.82 4.73 2.47
C LEU A 508 14.82 4.30 1.36
N GLY A 509 15.26 3.56 0.35
CA GLY A 509 14.43 3.30 -0.83
C GLY A 509 14.27 4.52 -1.75
N ILE A 510 15.03 5.59 -1.52
CA ILE A 510 14.86 6.90 -2.16
C ILE A 510 16.06 7.27 -3.03
N THR A 511 17.29 7.15 -2.52
CA THR A 511 18.50 7.60 -3.22
C THR A 511 19.52 6.49 -3.39
N PHE A 512 20.45 6.66 -4.34
CA PHE A 512 21.45 5.68 -4.75
C PHE A 512 22.81 6.35 -4.91
N SER A 513 23.86 5.74 -4.38
CA SER A 513 25.20 6.29 -4.48
C SER A 513 25.76 6.35 -5.90
N SER A 514 25.22 5.53 -6.80
CA SER A 514 25.59 5.52 -8.22
C SER A 514 24.74 6.42 -9.12
N LEU A 515 23.65 7.02 -8.60
CA LEU A 515 22.69 7.80 -9.40
C LEU A 515 22.53 9.22 -8.83
N PRO A 516 23.34 10.19 -9.25
CA PRO A 516 23.23 11.58 -8.81
C PRO A 516 21.88 12.19 -9.19
N ASN A 517 21.30 13.03 -8.34
CA ASN A 517 20.03 13.73 -8.60
C ASN A 517 18.86 12.83 -9.04
N PHE A 518 18.93 11.54 -8.72
CA PHE A 518 17.89 10.56 -9.02
C PHE A 518 17.23 10.12 -7.72
N PHE A 519 15.93 10.27 -7.66
CA PHE A 519 15.10 9.84 -6.53
C PHE A 519 14.11 8.77 -6.98
N ALA A 520 13.86 7.80 -6.13
CA ALA A 520 12.81 6.81 -6.32
C ALA A 520 11.69 7.00 -5.30
N MET A 521 10.47 6.93 -5.76
CA MET A 521 9.31 6.65 -4.92
C MET A 521 8.91 5.19 -5.11
N TYR A 522 8.79 4.46 -4.02
CA TYR A 522 8.60 3.01 -4.00
C TYR A 522 9.82 2.24 -4.56
N GLY A 523 11.02 2.67 -4.17
CA GLY A 523 12.29 2.02 -4.54
C GLY A 523 12.55 0.71 -3.77
N PRO A 524 13.74 0.10 -3.95
CA PRO A 524 14.12 -1.14 -3.28
C PRO A 524 13.94 -1.10 -1.77
N GLY A 525 13.40 -2.18 -1.18
CA GLY A 525 13.25 -2.31 0.26
C GLY A 525 12.11 -1.50 0.88
N THR A 526 11.15 -1.00 0.12
CA THR A 526 10.04 -0.18 0.64
C THR A 526 8.64 -0.78 0.47
N ASN A 527 8.52 -1.97 -0.11
CA ASN A 527 7.24 -2.66 -0.16
C ASN A 527 6.76 -3.06 1.24
N LEU A 528 5.46 -2.91 1.50
CA LEU A 528 4.84 -3.23 2.78
C LEU A 528 4.19 -4.62 2.72
N ALA A 529 4.87 -5.64 3.24
CA ALA A 529 4.38 -7.02 3.21
C ALA A 529 3.51 -7.38 4.43
N HIS A 530 3.62 -6.62 5.51
CA HIS A 530 2.96 -6.90 6.79
C HIS A 530 1.77 -5.98 7.09
N ALA A 531 1.20 -5.34 6.08
CA ALA A 531 0.18 -4.30 6.13
C ALA A 531 0.76 -2.88 6.10
N GLY A 532 -0.08 -1.86 6.32
CA GLY A 532 0.29 -0.46 6.12
C GLY A 532 -0.07 0.03 4.71
N SER A 533 -0.11 1.34 4.53
CA SER A 533 -0.47 1.98 3.26
C SER A 533 0.77 2.43 2.49
N ILE A 534 0.87 2.02 1.24
CA ILE A 534 1.94 2.51 0.37
C ILE A 534 1.82 4.02 0.09
N ILE A 535 0.62 4.60 0.24
CA ILE A 535 0.42 6.05 0.15
C ILE A 535 1.15 6.74 1.31
N PHE A 536 1.01 6.23 2.54
CA PHE A 536 1.75 6.74 3.71
C PHE A 536 3.28 6.71 3.46
N ASN A 537 3.80 5.58 2.96
CA ASN A 537 5.21 5.49 2.59
C ASN A 537 5.61 6.50 1.51
N SER A 538 4.76 6.70 0.51
CA SER A 538 5.02 7.67 -0.56
C SER A 538 5.00 9.11 -0.04
N GLU A 539 4.13 9.43 0.94
CA GLU A 539 4.13 10.73 1.62
C GLU A 539 5.43 10.96 2.39
N CYS A 540 5.92 9.95 3.11
CA CYS A 540 7.22 9.96 3.76
C CYS A 540 8.35 10.24 2.75
N GLN A 541 8.37 9.52 1.64
CA GLN A 541 9.39 9.64 0.61
C GLN A 541 9.41 11.01 -0.05
N ILE A 542 8.24 11.53 -0.44
CA ILE A 542 8.19 12.84 -1.10
C ILE A 542 8.55 13.99 -0.14
N ASN A 543 8.24 13.87 1.15
CA ASN A 543 8.66 14.85 2.16
C ASN A 543 10.19 14.92 2.24
N TYR A 544 10.86 13.77 2.24
CA TYR A 544 12.32 13.69 2.19
C TYR A 544 12.89 14.30 0.91
N ILE A 545 12.34 13.92 -0.25
CA ILE A 545 12.76 14.43 -1.56
C ILE A 545 12.58 15.96 -1.65
N CYS A 546 11.45 16.49 -1.21
CA CYS A 546 11.21 17.93 -1.16
C CYS A 546 12.21 18.65 -0.26
N SER A 547 12.59 18.05 0.87
CA SER A 547 13.60 18.60 1.77
C SER A 547 14.98 18.64 1.13
N ALA A 548 15.36 17.55 0.45
CA ALA A 548 16.59 17.48 -0.31
C ALA A 548 16.66 18.54 -1.42
N ILE A 549 15.60 18.65 -2.24
CA ILE A 549 15.52 19.63 -3.31
C ILE A 549 15.56 21.06 -2.76
N LYS A 550 14.86 21.33 -1.65
CA LYS A 550 14.93 22.63 -0.96
C LYS A 550 16.34 22.97 -0.53
N TYR A 551 17.04 22.01 0.05
CA TYR A 551 18.42 22.21 0.47
C TYR A 551 19.34 22.52 -0.71
N MET A 552 19.22 21.77 -1.82
CA MET A 552 19.97 22.05 -3.05
C MET A 552 19.73 23.46 -3.58
N LEU A 553 18.45 23.85 -3.73
CA LEU A 553 18.06 25.17 -4.24
C LEU A 553 18.52 26.32 -3.33
N SER A 554 18.41 26.14 -2.00
CA SER A 554 18.78 27.17 -1.03
C SER A 554 20.28 27.42 -0.95
N ASN A 555 21.11 26.45 -1.38
CA ASN A 555 22.56 26.50 -1.36
C ASN A 555 23.19 26.60 -2.76
N ASP A 556 22.37 26.79 -3.81
CA ASP A 556 22.79 26.83 -5.23
C ASP A 556 23.61 25.59 -5.66
N LEU A 557 23.21 24.42 -5.18
CA LEU A 557 23.84 23.13 -5.46
C LEU A 557 23.21 22.49 -6.68
N LYS A 558 24.04 21.97 -7.59
CA LYS A 558 23.58 21.35 -8.83
C LYS A 558 23.52 19.83 -8.76
N VAL A 559 24.34 19.23 -7.92
CA VAL A 559 24.46 17.78 -7.78
C VAL A 559 24.27 17.39 -6.33
N MET A 560 23.59 16.27 -6.11
CA MET A 560 23.47 15.61 -4.82
C MET A 560 23.59 14.10 -5.04
N ARG A 561 24.44 13.46 -4.26
CA ARG A 561 24.68 12.02 -4.31
C ARG A 561 24.80 11.48 -2.88
N VAL A 562 24.06 10.44 -2.53
CA VAL A 562 24.25 9.79 -1.22
C VAL A 562 25.62 9.14 -1.16
N LYS A 563 26.31 9.28 -0.03
CA LYS A 563 27.63 8.69 0.16
C LYS A 563 27.56 7.16 0.11
N PRO A 564 28.47 6.47 -0.58
CA PRO A 564 28.45 5.01 -0.69
C PRO A 564 28.47 4.29 0.66
N GLU A 565 29.20 4.83 1.64
CA GLU A 565 29.27 4.27 2.99
C GLU A 565 27.93 4.39 3.74
N ILE A 566 27.14 5.44 3.50
CA ILE A 566 25.81 5.63 4.11
C ILE A 566 24.81 4.64 3.51
N GLU A 567 24.77 4.52 2.18
CA GLU A 567 23.95 3.50 1.51
C GLU A 567 24.31 2.10 2.02
N LYS A 568 25.61 1.79 2.12
CA LYS A 568 26.07 0.50 2.62
C LYS A 568 25.67 0.26 4.07
N GLN A 569 25.84 1.22 4.98
CA GLN A 569 25.45 1.09 6.38
C GLN A 569 23.95 0.84 6.51
N TYR A 570 23.12 1.54 5.73
CA TYR A 570 21.69 1.31 5.70
C TYR A 570 21.37 -0.11 5.21
N GLN A 571 22.02 -0.56 4.12
CA GLN A 571 21.83 -1.90 3.56
C GLN A 571 22.28 -3.00 4.52
N ASP A 572 23.40 -2.83 5.23
CA ASP A 572 23.87 -3.79 6.22
C ASP A 572 22.85 -3.94 7.38
N ARG A 573 22.26 -2.84 7.84
CA ARG A 573 21.17 -2.87 8.86
C ARG A 573 19.91 -3.54 8.32
N PHE A 574 19.55 -3.26 7.10
CA PHE A 574 18.40 -3.84 6.39
C PHE A 574 18.55 -5.37 6.29
N ASP A 575 19.71 -5.85 5.87
CA ASP A 575 20.01 -7.27 5.73
C ASP A 575 20.00 -7.98 7.09
N MET A 576 20.67 -7.43 8.11
CA MET A 576 20.69 -8.00 9.47
C MET A 576 19.29 -8.12 10.08
N ARG A 577 18.38 -7.19 9.79
CA ARG A 577 17.01 -7.26 10.29
C ARG A 577 16.21 -8.34 9.57
N HIS A 578 16.37 -8.44 8.26
CA HIS A 578 15.72 -9.47 7.44
C HIS A 578 16.16 -10.89 7.77
N GLU A 579 17.42 -11.11 8.18
CA GLU A 579 17.91 -12.42 8.63
C GLU A 579 17.11 -13.01 9.80
N LYS A 580 16.42 -12.17 10.56
CA LYS A 580 15.62 -12.55 11.72
C LYS A 580 14.12 -12.60 11.45
N MET A 581 13.69 -12.41 10.21
CA MET A 581 12.27 -12.27 9.89
C MET A 581 11.70 -13.51 9.18
N VAL A 582 10.40 -13.66 9.22
CA VAL A 582 9.60 -14.77 8.67
C VAL A 582 9.97 -15.13 7.23
N TRP A 583 10.44 -14.17 6.45
CA TRP A 583 10.82 -14.38 5.05
C TRP A 583 12.08 -15.23 4.88
N GLN A 584 12.87 -15.45 5.94
CA GLN A 584 14.01 -16.38 5.94
C GLN A 584 13.63 -17.81 6.38
N HIS A 585 12.36 -18.04 6.72
CA HIS A 585 11.92 -19.38 7.09
C HIS A 585 12.00 -20.34 5.91
N SER A 586 12.47 -21.59 6.13
CA SER A 586 12.78 -22.57 5.09
C SER A 586 11.59 -22.95 4.18
N LYS A 587 10.36 -22.83 4.69
CA LYS A 587 9.13 -23.09 3.92
C LYS A 587 8.61 -21.85 3.16
N VAL A 588 9.27 -20.70 3.30
CA VAL A 588 8.85 -19.46 2.63
C VAL A 588 9.63 -19.28 1.34
N SER A 589 8.90 -19.17 0.24
CA SER A 589 9.41 -18.74 -1.06
C SER A 589 8.42 -17.76 -1.68
N SER A 590 8.82 -16.52 -1.85
CA SER A 590 7.96 -15.45 -2.35
C SER A 590 8.71 -14.51 -3.27
N TRP A 591 7.98 -13.63 -3.97
CA TRP A 591 8.58 -12.60 -4.81
C TRP A 591 9.35 -11.51 -4.02
N TYR A 592 9.31 -11.57 -2.69
CA TYR A 592 10.10 -10.68 -1.82
C TYR A 592 11.60 -10.98 -1.90
N GLN A 593 11.94 -12.25 -2.21
CA GLN A 593 13.31 -12.76 -2.26
C GLN A 593 13.81 -12.87 -3.69
N ASN A 594 15.08 -12.53 -3.89
CA ASN A 594 15.78 -12.79 -5.15
C ASN A 594 16.11 -14.29 -5.31
N SER A 595 16.77 -14.65 -6.43
CA SER A 595 17.16 -16.04 -6.73
C SER A 595 18.12 -16.66 -5.70
N LYS A 596 18.77 -15.84 -4.87
CA LYS A 596 19.70 -16.26 -3.79
C LYS A 596 19.01 -16.34 -2.42
N GLY A 597 17.68 -16.13 -2.35
CA GLY A 597 16.91 -16.13 -1.11
C GLY A 597 17.01 -14.84 -0.27
N LYS A 598 17.71 -13.82 -0.78
CA LYS A 598 17.82 -12.52 -0.11
C LYS A 598 16.55 -11.69 -0.34
N VAL A 599 15.98 -11.12 0.72
CA VAL A 599 14.85 -10.18 0.61
C VAL A 599 15.36 -8.85 0.06
N VAL A 600 14.75 -8.34 -0.99
CA VAL A 600 15.19 -7.12 -1.69
C VAL A 600 14.06 -6.11 -1.93
N THR A 601 12.81 -6.52 -1.75
CA THR A 601 11.66 -5.65 -2.08
C THR A 601 10.98 -5.05 -0.86
N THR A 602 11.00 -5.75 0.28
CA THR A 602 10.10 -5.53 1.41
C THR A 602 10.79 -4.78 2.54
N SER A 603 10.11 -3.81 3.14
CA SER A 603 10.58 -3.06 4.30
C SER A 603 10.58 -3.93 5.57
N PRO A 604 11.68 -3.97 6.33
CA PRO A 604 11.73 -4.62 7.65
C PRO A 604 11.43 -3.65 8.81
N TRP A 605 11.13 -2.39 8.51
CA TRP A 605 11.04 -1.30 9.47
C TRP A 605 9.61 -1.08 9.95
N ARG A 606 9.48 -0.57 11.17
CA ARG A 606 8.22 0.04 11.63
C ARG A 606 7.94 1.26 10.77
N LEU A 607 6.67 1.53 10.48
CA LEU A 607 6.30 2.71 9.71
C LEU A 607 6.68 4.00 10.44
N ILE A 608 6.61 4.00 11.78
CA ILE A 608 7.05 5.15 12.57
C ILE A 608 8.57 5.38 12.51
N GLU A 609 9.40 4.32 12.43
CA GLU A 609 10.85 4.46 12.22
C GLU A 609 11.11 5.13 10.87
N TYR A 610 10.42 4.66 9.82
CA TYR A 610 10.55 5.20 8.48
C TYR A 610 10.09 6.64 8.39
N TRP A 611 8.94 6.98 9.01
CA TRP A 611 8.44 8.34 9.11
C TRP A 611 9.44 9.29 9.78
N ASN A 612 10.04 8.87 10.90
CA ASN A 612 11.04 9.66 11.61
C ASN A 612 12.28 9.92 10.75
N TRP A 613 12.80 8.93 10.03
CA TRP A 613 13.97 9.10 9.16
C TRP A 613 13.69 10.00 7.97
N THR A 614 12.53 9.90 7.39
CA THR A 614 12.17 10.67 6.19
C THR A 614 11.71 12.10 6.50
N ASN A 615 11.35 12.40 7.74
CA ASN A 615 11.10 13.77 8.18
C ASN A 615 12.37 14.57 8.50
N ASN A 616 13.53 13.91 8.58
CA ASN A 616 14.79 14.51 8.97
C ASN A 616 15.83 14.33 7.86
N PHE A 617 15.79 15.21 6.84
CA PHE A 617 16.83 15.23 5.82
C PHE A 617 18.16 15.64 6.47
N ASN A 618 19.17 14.78 6.35
CA ASN A 618 20.53 15.02 6.84
C ASN A 618 21.46 15.26 5.67
N GLN A 619 21.91 16.51 5.49
CA GLN A 619 22.85 16.87 4.43
C GLN A 619 24.22 16.15 4.56
N ASP A 620 24.59 15.74 5.77
CA ASP A 620 25.87 15.08 6.02
C ASP A 620 25.95 13.66 5.42
N ASP A 621 24.79 13.09 5.04
CA ASP A 621 24.72 11.81 4.34
C ASP A 621 25.07 11.90 2.85
N TYR A 622 25.26 13.12 2.33
CA TYR A 622 25.39 13.40 0.90
C TYR A 622 26.69 14.10 0.52
N GLU A 623 27.08 13.92 -0.73
CA GLU A 623 28.05 14.73 -1.47
C GLU A 623 27.29 15.66 -2.41
N PHE A 624 27.84 16.89 -2.60
CA PHE A 624 27.22 17.93 -3.41
C PHE A 624 28.19 18.47 -4.47
#